data_052e6e34851a553166ee64525b0a7504
#
_entry.id   052e6e34851a553166ee64525b0a7504
#
_cell.length_a   1.000
_cell.length_b   1.000
_cell.length_c   1.000
_cell.angle_alpha   90.00
_cell.angle_beta   90.00
_cell.angle_gamma   90.00
#
_symmetry.space_group_name_H-M   'P 1'
#
loop_
_entity.id
_entity.type
_entity.pdbx_description
1 polymer ?
#
loop_
_entity_poly.entity_id
_entity_poly.type
_entity_poly.pdbx_seq_one_letter_code
_entity_poly.pdbx_strand_id
1 'polypeptide(L)'
;LSQGRNAVKKICPASRISEMLNNPGKEFTHNGSRYTYPLVKLIYNAGNNFMSHQQDLNELIRALQKVDTVVVQDCWWTASTRWADIVLPATTTVERNDISSGGTYNINKFYAMKQVVAPVGEALDDFEIFRRLAELCGVELGFTEGMEPMDYVQAAYEKSSAAKIMPFEEFWEKGVVTLPTPEAAHSWVRHGDFRADPVKNPLHTPSGRIEMYSATIEKMNLPDCPPMPKWLEPGEYLGNAKEGQVHVVSPHPYMRLHSQMANAEPLRKTYAVQTREPLLINTQDAKKRGIRDGDLVELYNERGALVVGARVSDRIMPGVVSIYEGAWPQLDSKGRCNNGQVNFITSSRPASGLTQAATADTCLASLRKCTDADPGGSKAYQAPRIIQKTDLKIDEAVFGLDRAAALREKAMASMS
;
A
#
# COMPACT_ATOMS: atom_id res chain seq x y z
N LEU A 1 -19.33 -0.63 11.28
CA LEU A 1 -19.31 0.82 11.07
C LEU A 1 -20.09 1.18 9.81
N SER A 2 -20.93 2.21 9.89
CA SER A 2 -21.61 2.78 8.74
C SER A 2 -20.57 3.37 7.80
N GLN A 3 -20.53 2.90 6.57
CA GLN A 3 -19.74 3.54 5.51
C GLN A 3 -20.67 4.44 4.69
N GLY A 4 -20.23 5.66 4.45
CA GLY A 4 -20.94 6.59 3.58
C GLY A 4 -21.04 6.07 2.14
N ARG A 5 -21.85 6.69 1.32
CA ARG A 5 -21.97 6.36 -0.10
C ARG A 5 -20.90 7.07 -0.91
N ASN A 6 -19.99 6.33 -1.52
CA ASN A 6 -19.01 6.90 -2.46
C ASN A 6 -19.71 7.31 -3.77
N ALA A 7 -19.73 8.59 -4.05
CA ALA A 7 -20.26 9.13 -5.31
C ALA A 7 -19.29 8.93 -6.50
N VAL A 8 -18.01 8.75 -6.24
CA VAL A 8 -16.99 8.55 -7.29
C VAL A 8 -17.02 7.11 -7.77
N LYS A 9 -17.38 6.93 -9.03
CA LYS A 9 -17.46 5.62 -9.68
C LYS A 9 -16.25 5.27 -10.55
N LYS A 10 -15.36 6.24 -10.77
CA LYS A 10 -14.14 6.01 -11.55
C LYS A 10 -13.12 5.27 -10.66
N ILE A 11 -12.57 4.20 -11.20
CA ILE A 11 -11.54 3.38 -10.56
C ILE A 11 -10.33 3.25 -11.48
N CYS A 12 -9.16 3.16 -10.87
CA CYS A 12 -7.93 2.78 -11.55
C CYS A 12 -7.26 1.69 -10.70
N PRO A 13 -6.92 0.54 -11.27
CA PRO A 13 -6.16 -0.49 -10.56
C PRO A 13 -4.82 0.07 -10.06
N ALA A 14 -4.39 -0.33 -8.86
CA ALA A 14 -3.15 0.16 -8.26
C ALA A 14 -1.92 -0.07 -9.17
N SER A 15 -1.86 -1.20 -9.86
CA SER A 15 -0.80 -1.51 -10.84
C SER A 15 -0.74 -0.56 -12.04
N ARG A 16 -1.80 0.23 -12.29
CA ARG A 16 -1.92 1.14 -13.42
C ARG A 16 -1.66 2.61 -13.08
N ILE A 17 -1.27 2.93 -11.85
CA ILE A 17 -1.09 4.33 -11.43
C ILE A 17 -0.07 5.04 -12.32
N SER A 18 1.11 4.46 -12.54
CA SER A 18 2.13 5.05 -13.43
C SER A 18 1.62 5.21 -14.86
N GLU A 19 0.93 4.21 -15.41
CA GLU A 19 0.36 4.27 -16.74
C GLU A 19 -0.73 5.36 -16.84
N MET A 20 -1.60 5.47 -15.84
CA MET A 20 -2.65 6.49 -15.76
C MET A 20 -2.06 7.91 -15.81
N LEU A 21 -1.05 8.16 -14.99
CA LEU A 21 -0.40 9.47 -14.93
C LEU A 21 0.35 9.81 -16.22
N ASN A 22 0.90 8.80 -16.88
CA ASN A 22 1.63 8.97 -18.14
C ASN A 22 0.75 9.16 -19.37
N ASN A 23 -0.50 8.66 -19.34
CA ASN A 23 -1.36 8.56 -20.52
C ASN A 23 -2.79 9.09 -20.26
N PRO A 24 -3.00 10.37 -19.89
CA PRO A 24 -4.34 10.93 -19.77
C PRO A 24 -5.13 10.76 -21.08
N GLY A 25 -6.41 10.37 -20.98
CA GLY A 25 -7.28 10.15 -22.14
C GLY A 25 -7.16 8.78 -22.79
N LYS A 26 -6.16 7.96 -22.45
CA LYS A 26 -6.05 6.58 -22.96
C LYS A 26 -7.15 5.69 -22.38
N GLU A 27 -7.76 4.85 -23.21
CA GLU A 27 -8.69 3.82 -22.76
C GLU A 27 -7.97 2.60 -22.20
N PHE A 28 -8.57 1.97 -21.20
CA PHE A 28 -8.16 0.68 -20.65
C PHE A 28 -9.37 -0.16 -20.26
N THR A 29 -9.19 -1.46 -20.17
CA THR A 29 -10.22 -2.39 -19.71
C THR A 29 -9.90 -2.88 -18.29
N HIS A 30 -10.91 -3.01 -17.45
CA HIS A 30 -10.80 -3.59 -16.13
C HIS A 30 -12.12 -4.27 -15.76
N ASN A 31 -12.04 -5.52 -15.31
CA ASN A 31 -13.21 -6.33 -14.92
C ASN A 31 -14.34 -6.33 -15.95
N GLY A 32 -13.98 -6.48 -17.23
CA GLY A 32 -14.91 -6.52 -18.37
C GLY A 32 -15.50 -5.17 -18.78
N SER A 33 -15.15 -4.06 -18.14
CA SER A 33 -15.61 -2.71 -18.46
C SER A 33 -14.49 -1.86 -19.05
N ARG A 34 -14.87 -0.85 -19.84
CA ARG A 34 -13.94 0.13 -20.39
C ARG A 34 -13.93 1.41 -19.54
N TYR A 35 -12.75 1.96 -19.34
CA TYR A 35 -12.50 3.19 -18.61
C TYR A 35 -11.52 4.05 -19.37
N THR A 36 -11.53 5.36 -19.08
CA THR A 36 -10.57 6.31 -19.66
C THR A 36 -9.78 6.95 -18.52
N TYR A 37 -8.47 7.02 -18.64
CA TYR A 37 -7.63 7.66 -17.64
C TYR A 37 -7.93 9.16 -17.55
N PRO A 38 -8.17 9.71 -16.35
CA PRO A 38 -8.33 11.13 -16.15
C PRO A 38 -6.99 11.86 -16.28
N LEU A 39 -7.04 13.16 -16.56
CA LEU A 39 -5.91 14.04 -16.28
C LEU A 39 -5.87 14.31 -14.76
N VAL A 40 -4.85 13.76 -14.09
CA VAL A 40 -4.66 13.92 -12.65
C VAL A 40 -3.81 15.17 -12.40
N LYS A 41 -4.33 16.12 -11.64
CA LYS A 41 -3.67 17.36 -11.24
C LYS A 41 -3.14 17.30 -9.81
N LEU A 42 -3.85 16.58 -8.93
CA LEU A 42 -3.52 16.43 -7.53
C LEU A 42 -3.65 14.98 -7.11
N ILE A 43 -2.66 14.50 -6.38
CA ILE A 43 -2.72 13.24 -5.64
C ILE A 43 -2.78 13.56 -4.15
N TYR A 44 -3.80 13.05 -3.48
CA TYR A 44 -3.89 13.08 -2.02
C TYR A 44 -3.78 11.65 -1.50
N ASN A 45 -2.71 11.36 -0.77
CA ASN A 45 -2.41 10.06 -0.22
C ASN A 45 -2.49 10.10 1.31
N ALA A 46 -3.48 9.44 1.88
CA ALA A 46 -3.65 9.32 3.33
C ALA A 46 -3.26 7.91 3.79
N GLY A 47 -2.19 7.79 4.57
CA GLY A 47 -1.78 6.57 5.26
C GLY A 47 -1.28 5.43 4.37
N ASN A 48 -0.75 5.70 3.18
CA ASN A 48 -0.21 4.68 2.29
C ASN A 48 1.22 5.01 1.84
N ASN A 49 2.14 4.08 2.04
CA ASN A 49 3.52 4.22 1.60
C ASN A 49 3.71 3.70 0.15
N PHE A 50 3.07 4.38 -0.83
CA PHE A 50 3.07 3.97 -2.24
C PHE A 50 4.47 3.84 -2.85
N MET A 51 5.44 4.62 -2.41
CA MET A 51 6.84 4.52 -2.85
C MET A 51 7.55 3.24 -2.39
N SER A 52 6.91 2.45 -1.52
CA SER A 52 7.42 1.12 -1.14
C SER A 52 6.56 -0.02 -1.70
N HIS A 53 5.37 0.27 -2.24
CA HIS A 53 4.43 -0.75 -2.71
C HIS A 53 4.29 -0.81 -4.23
N GLN A 54 4.43 0.31 -4.94
CA GLN A 54 4.29 0.32 -6.39
C GLN A 54 5.50 -0.28 -7.08
N GLN A 55 5.25 -1.03 -8.16
CA GLN A 55 6.28 -1.62 -9.01
C GLN A 55 6.82 -0.58 -10.00
N ASP A 56 7.97 -0.84 -10.58
CA ASP A 56 8.70 0.06 -11.49
C ASP A 56 8.78 1.48 -10.95
N LEU A 57 9.50 1.63 -9.83
CA LEU A 57 9.60 2.92 -9.15
C LEU A 57 10.21 4.02 -10.01
N ASN A 58 11.09 3.69 -10.96
CA ASN A 58 11.62 4.69 -11.88
C ASN A 58 10.55 5.22 -12.83
N GLU A 59 9.62 4.37 -13.29
CA GLU A 59 8.46 4.81 -14.06
C GLU A 59 7.53 5.67 -13.20
N LEU A 60 7.25 5.24 -11.97
CA LEU A 60 6.40 5.99 -11.03
C LEU A 60 6.99 7.38 -10.73
N ILE A 61 8.28 7.47 -10.44
CA ILE A 61 8.97 8.74 -10.17
C ILE A 61 8.79 9.71 -11.35
N ARG A 62 9.02 9.24 -12.58
CA ARG A 62 8.80 10.07 -13.78
C ARG A 62 7.33 10.45 -13.98
N ALA A 63 6.41 9.58 -13.62
CA ALA A 63 4.98 9.84 -13.71
C ALA A 63 4.51 10.88 -12.68
N LEU A 64 5.00 10.82 -11.45
CA LEU A 64 4.68 11.78 -10.39
C LEU A 64 5.14 13.20 -10.74
N GLN A 65 6.24 13.36 -11.47
CA GLN A 65 6.72 14.68 -11.93
C GLN A 65 5.77 15.38 -12.90
N LYS A 66 4.76 14.70 -13.43
CA LYS A 66 3.72 15.26 -14.31
C LYS A 66 2.49 15.77 -13.55
N VAL A 67 2.42 15.50 -12.26
CA VAL A 67 1.31 15.91 -11.39
C VAL A 67 1.66 17.26 -10.76
N ASP A 68 0.70 18.17 -10.75
CA ASP A 68 0.93 19.54 -10.24
C ASP A 68 1.21 19.55 -8.73
N THR A 69 0.58 18.62 -7.96
CA THR A 69 0.72 18.57 -6.50
C THR A 69 0.53 17.15 -5.97
N VAL A 70 1.43 16.72 -5.10
CA VAL A 70 1.33 15.48 -4.34
C VAL A 70 1.26 15.80 -2.85
N VAL A 71 0.14 15.49 -2.22
CA VAL A 71 -0.08 15.64 -0.77
C VAL A 71 0.01 14.26 -0.12
N VAL A 72 0.78 14.15 0.95
CA VAL A 72 0.84 12.93 1.77
C VAL A 72 0.52 13.24 3.22
N GLN A 73 -0.47 12.54 3.76
CA GLN A 73 -0.85 12.56 5.17
C GLN A 73 -0.36 11.27 5.81
N ASP A 74 0.57 11.36 6.75
CA ASP A 74 1.18 10.20 7.39
C ASP A 74 1.74 10.56 8.77
N CYS A 75 1.85 9.58 9.65
CA CYS A 75 2.45 9.73 10.98
C CYS A 75 3.98 9.54 11.00
N TRP A 76 4.59 9.19 9.87
CA TRP A 76 6.02 8.93 9.75
C TRP A 76 6.62 9.60 8.52
N TRP A 77 7.92 9.90 8.56
CA TRP A 77 8.69 10.30 7.39
C TRP A 77 8.95 9.09 6.48
N THR A 78 7.87 8.53 5.93
CA THR A 78 7.92 7.38 5.02
C THR A 78 8.62 7.72 3.70
N ALA A 79 8.85 6.71 2.87
CA ALA A 79 9.34 6.95 1.53
C ALA A 79 8.41 7.87 0.73
N SER A 80 7.09 7.70 0.90
CA SER A 80 6.09 8.50 0.17
C SER A 80 6.08 9.98 0.59
N THR A 81 6.23 10.26 1.89
CA THR A 81 6.31 11.67 2.37
C THR A 81 7.51 12.42 1.81
N ARG A 82 8.61 11.70 1.49
CA ARG A 82 9.80 12.29 0.89
C ARG A 82 9.64 12.71 -0.58
N TRP A 83 8.60 12.22 -1.24
CA TRP A 83 8.24 12.51 -2.62
C TRP A 83 7.00 13.39 -2.73
N ALA A 84 6.51 13.92 -1.60
CA ALA A 84 5.40 14.83 -1.53
C ALA A 84 5.83 16.29 -1.65
N ASP A 85 4.98 17.11 -2.24
CA ASP A 85 5.09 18.57 -2.22
C ASP A 85 4.60 19.14 -0.89
N ILE A 86 3.55 18.51 -0.33
CA ILE A 86 2.96 18.89 0.95
C ILE A 86 2.83 17.66 1.83
N VAL A 87 3.29 17.78 3.08
CA VAL A 87 3.15 16.73 4.10
C VAL A 87 2.26 17.24 5.22
N LEU A 88 1.20 16.49 5.53
CA LEU A 88 0.30 16.74 6.64
C LEU A 88 0.58 15.70 7.73
N PRO A 89 1.17 16.09 8.86
CA PRO A 89 1.49 15.15 9.92
C PRO A 89 0.22 14.68 10.62
N ALA A 90 0.03 13.36 10.68
CA ALA A 90 -1.11 12.72 11.34
C ALA A 90 -0.69 12.06 12.66
N THR A 91 -1.64 11.93 13.59
CA THR A 91 -1.43 11.21 14.86
C THR A 91 -1.35 9.71 14.64
N THR A 92 -0.55 9.06 15.49
CA THR A 92 -0.58 7.60 15.66
C THR A 92 -1.78 7.18 16.50
N THR A 93 -2.06 5.87 16.56
CA THR A 93 -3.19 5.32 17.33
C THR A 93 -3.10 5.55 18.82
N VAL A 94 -1.90 5.80 19.38
CA VAL A 94 -1.71 6.08 20.80
C VAL A 94 -1.84 7.58 21.14
N GLU A 95 -1.93 8.43 20.14
CA GLU A 95 -2.05 9.88 20.28
C GLU A 95 -3.48 10.39 20.12
N ARG A 96 -4.46 9.50 19.91
CA ARG A 96 -5.88 9.83 19.79
C ARG A 96 -6.79 8.80 20.46
N ASN A 97 -8.05 9.15 20.61
CA ASN A 97 -9.10 8.23 21.04
C ASN A 97 -9.73 7.55 19.81
N ASP A 98 -10.00 6.25 19.93
CA ASP A 98 -10.61 5.45 18.86
C ASP A 98 -11.25 4.18 19.45
N ILE A 99 -11.88 3.37 18.62
CA ILE A 99 -12.26 1.99 18.95
C ILE A 99 -11.74 1.02 17.90
N SER A 100 -11.48 -0.20 18.32
CA SER A 100 -11.10 -1.28 17.41
C SER A 100 -11.76 -2.59 17.80
N SER A 101 -11.85 -3.50 16.86
CA SER A 101 -12.21 -4.90 17.12
C SER A 101 -11.01 -5.80 16.85
N GLY A 102 -10.99 -6.99 17.45
CA GLY A 102 -9.98 -8.00 17.15
C GLY A 102 -9.95 -8.30 15.64
N GLY A 103 -8.75 -8.36 15.08
CA GLY A 103 -8.56 -8.72 13.67
C GLY A 103 -8.66 -10.23 13.44
N THR A 104 -8.76 -10.63 12.16
CA THR A 104 -8.78 -12.01 11.69
C THR A 104 -10.02 -12.83 12.10
N TYR A 105 -9.85 -14.11 12.39
CA TYR A 105 -10.96 -15.06 12.63
C TYR A 105 -11.55 -14.99 14.03
N ASN A 106 -10.92 -14.29 14.97
CA ASN A 106 -11.39 -14.17 16.35
C ASN A 106 -11.79 -12.73 16.67
N ILE A 107 -12.90 -12.26 16.07
CA ILE A 107 -13.44 -10.90 16.25
C ILE A 107 -14.48 -10.87 17.37
N ASN A 108 -14.14 -11.43 18.54
CA ASN A 108 -15.07 -11.46 19.67
C ASN A 108 -14.77 -10.39 20.73
N LYS A 109 -13.88 -9.43 20.44
CA LYS A 109 -13.53 -8.35 21.36
C LYS A 109 -13.59 -6.99 20.69
N PHE A 110 -14.07 -6.00 21.44
CA PHE A 110 -13.92 -4.59 21.14
C PHE A 110 -13.00 -3.96 22.17
N TYR A 111 -12.17 -3.04 21.71
CA TYR A 111 -11.19 -2.34 22.53
C TYR A 111 -11.44 -0.84 22.46
N ALA A 112 -11.45 -0.18 23.64
CA ALA A 112 -11.36 1.27 23.73
C ALA A 112 -9.88 1.67 23.57
N MET A 113 -9.57 2.30 22.47
CA MET A 113 -8.21 2.78 22.16
C MET A 113 -8.07 4.20 22.69
N LYS A 114 -7.82 4.32 24.00
CA LYS A 114 -7.68 5.61 24.66
C LYS A 114 -6.36 6.27 24.27
N GLN A 115 -6.38 7.58 24.13
CA GLN A 115 -5.17 8.38 24.00
C GLN A 115 -4.25 8.15 25.21
N VAL A 116 -2.98 7.82 24.95
CA VAL A 116 -1.96 7.51 25.96
C VAL A 116 -0.94 8.64 26.08
N VAL A 117 -0.63 9.28 24.95
CA VAL A 117 0.34 10.39 24.87
C VAL A 117 -0.27 11.55 24.08
N ALA A 118 0.25 12.74 24.32
CA ALA A 118 -0.12 13.91 23.52
C ALA A 118 0.44 13.77 22.09
N PRO A 119 -0.25 14.35 21.06
CA PRO A 119 0.29 14.41 19.70
C PRO A 119 1.68 15.04 19.66
N VAL A 120 2.56 14.47 18.84
CA VAL A 120 3.93 14.95 18.68
C VAL A 120 4.00 16.06 17.63
N GLY A 121 4.61 17.19 17.98
CA GLY A 121 4.83 18.31 17.07
C GLY A 121 3.53 18.92 16.57
N GLU A 122 3.35 19.00 15.26
CA GLU A 122 2.17 19.56 14.61
C GLU A 122 1.16 18.49 14.15
N ALA A 123 1.31 17.24 14.63
CA ALA A 123 0.42 16.15 14.25
C ALA A 123 -1.01 16.39 14.72
N LEU A 124 -1.95 16.19 13.81
CA LEU A 124 -3.39 16.28 14.07
C LEU A 124 -4.05 14.94 13.81
N ASP A 125 -5.17 14.68 14.44
CA ASP A 125 -6.02 13.54 14.11
C ASP A 125 -6.48 13.61 12.62
N ASP A 126 -6.60 12.47 11.97
CA ASP A 126 -7.04 12.39 10.57
C ASP A 126 -8.39 13.09 10.36
N PHE A 127 -9.32 12.93 11.33
CA PHE A 127 -10.62 13.60 11.27
C PHE A 127 -10.44 15.12 11.31
N GLU A 128 -9.59 15.66 12.19
CA GLU A 128 -9.33 17.09 12.31
C GLU A 128 -8.66 17.67 11.07
N ILE A 129 -7.75 16.93 10.43
CA ILE A 129 -7.15 17.34 9.16
C ILE A 129 -8.24 17.49 8.10
N PHE A 130 -9.10 16.49 7.95
CA PHE A 130 -10.19 16.53 6.97
C PHE A 130 -11.27 17.56 7.32
N ARG A 131 -11.56 17.78 8.61
CA ARG A 131 -12.48 18.83 9.06
C ARG A 131 -12.01 20.22 8.61
N ARG A 132 -10.72 20.53 8.82
CA ARG A 132 -10.13 21.82 8.38
C ARG A 132 -10.13 21.95 6.86
N LEU A 133 -9.87 20.87 6.12
CA LEU A 133 -9.99 20.89 4.66
C LEU A 133 -11.43 21.12 4.22
N ALA A 134 -12.41 20.49 4.88
CA ALA A 134 -13.83 20.67 4.61
C ALA A 134 -14.29 22.09 4.93
N GLU A 135 -13.80 22.70 6.02
CA GLU A 135 -14.04 24.09 6.37
C GLU A 135 -13.54 25.04 5.29
N LEU A 136 -12.29 24.86 4.83
CA LEU A 136 -11.72 25.63 3.73
C LEU A 136 -12.49 25.47 2.41
N CYS A 137 -13.10 24.32 2.19
CA CYS A 137 -13.96 24.03 1.04
C CYS A 137 -15.41 24.50 1.23
N GLY A 138 -15.81 24.98 2.42
CA GLY A 138 -17.17 25.41 2.73
C GLY A 138 -18.17 24.26 2.90
N VAL A 139 -17.69 23.04 3.23
CA VAL A 139 -18.52 21.82 3.36
C VAL A 139 -18.33 21.13 4.72
N GLU A 140 -17.86 21.84 5.74
CA GLU A 140 -17.55 21.29 7.07
C GLU A 140 -18.75 20.55 7.68
N LEU A 141 -19.93 21.19 7.70
CA LEU A 141 -21.13 20.55 8.27
C LEU A 141 -21.53 19.27 7.52
N GLY A 142 -21.33 19.24 6.20
CA GLY A 142 -21.57 18.03 5.40
C GLY A 142 -20.58 16.90 5.67
N PHE A 143 -19.36 17.23 6.15
CA PHE A 143 -18.36 16.27 6.54
C PHE A 143 -18.56 15.80 7.98
N THR A 144 -18.74 16.72 8.93
CA THR A 144 -18.81 16.43 10.36
C THR A 144 -20.20 16.00 10.83
N GLU A 145 -21.26 16.28 10.07
CA GLU A 145 -22.66 16.13 10.51
C GLU A 145 -22.93 16.81 11.88
N GLY A 146 -22.09 17.81 12.24
CA GLY A 146 -22.12 18.51 13.55
C GLY A 146 -21.59 17.68 14.71
N MET A 147 -20.90 16.57 14.46
CA MET A 147 -20.35 15.68 15.47
C MET A 147 -18.84 15.90 15.67
N GLU A 148 -18.39 15.70 16.91
CA GLU A 148 -16.98 15.63 17.28
C GLU A 148 -16.43 14.19 17.16
N PRO A 149 -15.12 13.98 17.13
CA PRO A 149 -14.52 12.63 16.99
C PRO A 149 -15.05 11.59 17.98
N MET A 150 -15.27 11.97 19.25
CA MET A 150 -15.78 11.06 20.26
C MET A 150 -17.25 10.69 20.05
N ASP A 151 -18.06 11.58 19.47
CA ASP A 151 -19.45 11.27 19.11
C ASP A 151 -19.49 10.14 18.06
N TYR A 152 -18.57 10.17 17.07
CA TYR A 152 -18.43 9.10 16.09
C TYR A 152 -17.97 7.78 16.73
N VAL A 153 -17.03 7.82 17.67
CA VAL A 153 -16.57 6.65 18.42
C VAL A 153 -17.73 6.02 19.20
N GLN A 154 -18.48 6.83 19.93
CA GLN A 154 -19.64 6.39 20.69
C GLN A 154 -20.74 5.83 19.76
N ALA A 155 -21.14 6.57 18.73
CA ALA A 155 -22.16 6.14 17.78
C ALA A 155 -21.77 4.84 17.05
N ALA A 156 -20.49 4.66 16.75
CA ALA A 156 -19.99 3.42 16.15
C ALA A 156 -20.09 2.23 17.12
N TYR A 157 -19.76 2.44 18.37
CA TYR A 157 -19.92 1.42 19.41
C TYR A 157 -21.39 1.07 19.64
N GLU A 158 -22.28 2.06 19.79
CA GLU A 158 -23.72 1.87 20.02
C GLU A 158 -24.43 1.09 18.89
N LYS A 159 -23.96 1.23 17.66
CA LYS A 159 -24.44 0.46 16.51
C LYS A 159 -23.89 -0.97 16.45
N SER A 160 -22.93 -1.31 17.31
CA SER A 160 -22.30 -2.63 17.33
C SER A 160 -23.08 -3.63 18.18
N SER A 161 -22.76 -4.93 18.05
CA SER A 161 -23.29 -5.98 18.92
C SER A 161 -22.78 -5.85 20.37
N ALA A 162 -21.69 -5.17 20.61
CA ALA A 162 -21.08 -4.97 21.92
C ALA A 162 -21.96 -4.09 22.83
N ALA A 163 -22.67 -3.11 22.27
CA ALA A 163 -23.56 -2.23 23.01
C ALA A 163 -24.74 -2.97 23.69
N LYS A 164 -25.11 -4.16 23.17
CA LYS A 164 -26.14 -5.01 23.78
C LYS A 164 -25.66 -5.72 25.06
N ILE A 165 -24.35 -5.75 25.28
CA ILE A 165 -23.71 -6.46 26.39
C ILE A 165 -23.25 -5.48 27.45
N MET A 166 -22.73 -4.31 27.04
CA MET A 166 -22.15 -3.32 27.91
C MET A 166 -22.46 -1.91 27.40
N PRO A 167 -22.93 -0.97 28.24
CA PRO A 167 -23.09 0.43 27.86
C PRO A 167 -21.74 1.06 27.48
N PHE A 168 -21.77 2.14 26.66
CA PHE A 168 -20.55 2.77 26.17
C PHE A 168 -19.63 3.27 27.30
N GLU A 169 -20.19 3.92 28.31
CA GLU A 169 -19.42 4.50 29.41
C GLU A 169 -18.66 3.42 30.18
N GLU A 170 -19.32 2.28 30.47
CA GLU A 170 -18.70 1.15 31.14
C GLU A 170 -17.64 0.48 30.25
N PHE A 171 -17.91 0.33 28.97
CA PHE A 171 -16.92 -0.17 28.01
C PHE A 171 -15.70 0.75 27.94
N TRP A 172 -15.93 2.06 27.83
CA TRP A 172 -14.86 3.02 27.76
C TRP A 172 -13.99 3.02 29.02
N GLU A 173 -14.61 2.89 30.20
CA GLU A 173 -13.88 2.77 31.46
C GLU A 173 -13.04 1.49 31.53
N LYS A 174 -13.66 0.33 31.25
CA LYS A 174 -13.02 -0.99 31.32
C LYS A 174 -11.98 -1.24 30.22
N GLY A 175 -12.09 -0.55 29.10
CA GLY A 175 -11.16 -0.64 27.98
C GLY A 175 -11.41 -1.83 27.03
N VAL A 176 -12.22 -2.82 27.41
CA VAL A 176 -12.50 -3.99 26.58
C VAL A 176 -13.87 -4.61 26.91
N VAL A 177 -14.57 -5.07 25.88
CA VAL A 177 -15.73 -5.95 26.02
C VAL A 177 -15.55 -7.20 25.17
N THR A 178 -15.90 -8.36 25.73
CA THR A 178 -15.84 -9.65 25.02
C THR A 178 -17.26 -10.10 24.66
N LEU A 179 -17.47 -10.36 23.38
CA LEU A 179 -18.71 -10.95 22.89
C LEU A 179 -18.73 -12.46 23.21
N PRO A 180 -19.86 -13.01 23.68
CA PRO A 180 -19.96 -14.45 23.88
C PRO A 180 -19.82 -15.15 22.51
N THR A 181 -19.08 -16.25 22.49
CA THR A 181 -19.02 -17.12 21.32
C THR A 181 -20.26 -17.99 21.30
N PRO A 182 -21.10 -17.94 20.25
CA PRO A 182 -22.25 -18.82 20.14
C PRO A 182 -21.83 -20.30 20.15
N GLU A 183 -22.58 -21.17 20.79
CA GLU A 183 -22.28 -22.61 20.85
C GLU A 183 -22.12 -23.22 19.45
N ALA A 184 -22.95 -22.80 18.50
CA ALA A 184 -22.85 -23.21 17.10
C ALA A 184 -21.53 -22.88 16.43
N ALA A 185 -20.78 -21.89 16.94
CA ALA A 185 -19.47 -21.52 16.37
C ALA A 185 -18.39 -22.58 16.68
N HIS A 186 -18.53 -23.37 17.73
CA HIS A 186 -17.59 -24.44 18.08
C HIS A 186 -17.61 -25.60 17.10
N SER A 187 -18.72 -25.84 16.45
CA SER A 187 -18.89 -26.90 15.44
C SER A 187 -19.02 -26.35 14.01
N TRP A 188 -18.86 -25.02 13.84
CA TRP A 188 -19.03 -24.41 12.53
C TRP A 188 -17.93 -24.86 11.56
N VAL A 189 -18.36 -25.32 10.38
CA VAL A 189 -17.49 -25.68 9.27
C VAL A 189 -17.88 -24.83 8.07
N ARG A 190 -16.91 -24.17 7.46
CA ARG A 190 -17.15 -23.34 6.26
C ARG A 190 -17.82 -24.21 5.18
N HIS A 191 -18.91 -23.70 4.61
CA HIS A 191 -19.72 -24.43 3.63
C HIS A 191 -20.28 -25.77 4.13
N GLY A 192 -20.42 -25.97 5.46
CA GLY A 192 -21.00 -27.18 6.06
C GLY A 192 -22.39 -27.46 5.58
N ASP A 193 -23.25 -26.43 5.55
CA ASP A 193 -24.67 -26.54 5.10
C ASP A 193 -24.75 -26.91 3.61
N PHE A 194 -23.91 -26.33 2.75
CA PHE A 194 -23.80 -26.72 1.33
C PHE A 194 -23.36 -28.18 1.18
N ARG A 195 -22.40 -28.62 1.98
CA ARG A 195 -21.93 -30.01 1.93
C ARG A 195 -23.02 -31.01 2.38
N ALA A 196 -23.83 -30.63 3.36
CA ALA A 196 -24.89 -31.45 3.87
C ALA A 196 -26.07 -31.56 2.86
N ASP A 197 -26.48 -30.43 2.28
CA ASP A 197 -27.55 -30.38 1.28
C ASP A 197 -27.27 -29.22 0.29
N PRO A 198 -26.61 -29.49 -0.84
CA PRO A 198 -26.26 -28.46 -1.82
C PRO A 198 -27.45 -27.92 -2.63
N VAL A 199 -28.61 -28.56 -2.56
CA VAL A 199 -29.84 -28.09 -3.21
C VAL A 199 -30.56 -27.06 -2.34
N LYS A 200 -30.66 -27.34 -1.05
CA LYS A 200 -31.30 -26.47 -0.06
C LYS A 200 -30.42 -25.26 0.28
N ASN A 201 -29.11 -25.45 0.30
CA ASN A 201 -28.12 -24.43 0.67
C ASN A 201 -27.11 -24.19 -0.47
N PRO A 202 -27.55 -23.63 -1.63
CA PRO A 202 -26.68 -23.42 -2.76
C PRO A 202 -25.56 -22.38 -2.43
N LEU A 203 -24.44 -22.47 -3.12
CA LEU A 203 -23.40 -21.45 -3.06
C LEU A 203 -23.87 -20.16 -3.77
N HIS A 204 -23.27 -19.02 -3.42
CA HIS A 204 -23.50 -17.73 -4.09
C HIS A 204 -22.81 -17.62 -5.46
N THR A 205 -22.77 -18.72 -6.22
CA THR A 205 -22.26 -18.76 -7.59
C THR A 205 -23.44 -18.79 -8.56
N PRO A 206 -23.27 -18.42 -9.84
CA PRO A 206 -24.35 -18.49 -10.84
C PRO A 206 -25.04 -19.85 -10.92
N SER A 207 -24.31 -20.94 -10.74
CA SER A 207 -24.85 -22.31 -10.76
C SER A 207 -25.35 -22.79 -9.39
N GLY A 208 -25.12 -22.05 -8.30
CA GLY A 208 -25.34 -22.52 -6.94
C GLY A 208 -24.37 -23.61 -6.47
N ARG A 209 -23.36 -23.95 -7.27
CA ARG A 209 -22.39 -25.03 -7.06
C ARG A 209 -20.96 -24.52 -7.11
N ILE A 210 -20.00 -25.38 -6.85
CA ILE A 210 -18.57 -25.08 -7.10
C ILE A 210 -18.37 -24.99 -8.63
N GLU A 211 -17.87 -23.85 -9.09
CA GLU A 211 -17.60 -23.61 -10.50
C GLU A 211 -16.09 -23.70 -10.77
N MET A 212 -15.69 -24.69 -11.56
CA MET A 212 -14.33 -24.81 -12.08
C MET A 212 -14.17 -24.09 -13.42
N TYR A 213 -15.28 -23.73 -14.05
CA TYR A 213 -15.39 -22.96 -15.27
C TYR A 213 -16.32 -21.77 -15.05
N SER A 214 -15.87 -20.57 -15.40
CA SER A 214 -16.63 -19.34 -15.21
C SER A 214 -17.21 -18.84 -16.53
N ALA A 215 -18.50 -19.06 -16.75
CA ALA A 215 -19.20 -18.52 -17.91
C ALA A 215 -19.21 -16.97 -17.94
N THR A 216 -19.02 -16.33 -16.79
CA THR A 216 -18.89 -14.87 -16.71
C THR A 216 -17.56 -14.39 -17.32
N ILE A 217 -16.44 -15.04 -16.99
CA ILE A 217 -15.13 -14.72 -17.56
C ILE A 217 -15.08 -15.08 -19.06
N GLU A 218 -15.69 -16.21 -19.45
CA GLU A 218 -15.78 -16.60 -20.87
C GLU A 218 -16.39 -15.48 -21.72
N LYS A 219 -17.51 -14.91 -21.27
CA LYS A 219 -18.20 -13.82 -21.98
C LYS A 219 -17.35 -12.55 -22.13
N MET A 220 -16.34 -12.36 -21.27
CA MET A 220 -15.43 -11.22 -21.35
C MET A 220 -14.38 -11.38 -22.47
N ASN A 221 -14.18 -12.60 -22.97
CA ASN A 221 -13.24 -12.94 -24.06
C ASN A 221 -11.85 -12.33 -23.86
N LEU A 222 -11.27 -12.50 -22.66
CA LEU A 222 -9.95 -11.98 -22.31
C LEU A 222 -8.87 -12.99 -22.72
N PRO A 223 -7.89 -12.60 -23.56
CA PRO A 223 -6.86 -13.53 -24.06
C PRO A 223 -5.91 -14.03 -22.97
N ASP A 224 -5.75 -13.24 -21.90
CA ASP A 224 -4.85 -13.47 -20.78
C ASP A 224 -5.58 -13.92 -19.50
N CYS A 225 -6.89 -14.19 -19.59
CA CYS A 225 -7.69 -14.68 -18.46
C CYS A 225 -8.70 -15.72 -18.96
N PRO A 226 -8.32 -16.97 -19.15
CA PRO A 226 -9.24 -18.04 -19.57
C PRO A 226 -10.28 -18.32 -18.47
N PRO A 227 -11.46 -18.87 -18.83
CA PRO A 227 -12.56 -19.08 -17.91
C PRO A 227 -12.35 -20.19 -16.88
N MET A 228 -11.20 -20.86 -16.92
CA MET A 228 -10.79 -21.91 -15.99
C MET A 228 -9.32 -21.77 -15.63
N PRO A 229 -8.87 -22.29 -14.48
CA PRO A 229 -7.46 -22.33 -14.15
C PRO A 229 -6.65 -23.02 -15.23
N LYS A 230 -5.67 -22.31 -15.78
CA LYS A 230 -4.76 -22.79 -16.83
C LYS A 230 -3.38 -22.20 -16.60
N TRP A 231 -2.35 -22.99 -16.85
CA TRP A 231 -1.00 -22.47 -16.91
C TRP A 231 -0.87 -21.51 -18.11
N LEU A 232 -0.45 -20.29 -17.79
CA LEU A 232 -0.03 -19.29 -18.78
C LEU A 232 1.43 -18.99 -18.51
N GLU A 233 2.25 -19.06 -19.53
CA GLU A 233 3.69 -18.82 -19.38
C GLU A 233 3.94 -17.37 -18.99
N PRO A 234 4.59 -17.11 -17.82
CA PRO A 234 4.92 -15.75 -17.40
C PRO A 234 5.93 -15.12 -18.38
N GLY A 235 5.84 -13.81 -18.58
CA GLY A 235 6.79 -13.07 -19.41
C GLY A 235 8.21 -13.07 -18.84
N GLU A 236 8.35 -13.16 -17.52
CA GLU A 236 9.62 -13.25 -16.82
C GLU A 236 9.55 -14.40 -15.80
N TYR A 237 10.35 -15.43 -15.98
CA TYR A 237 10.49 -16.55 -15.04
C TYR A 237 11.78 -17.30 -15.31
N LEU A 238 12.19 -18.20 -14.40
CA LEU A 238 13.48 -18.90 -14.49
C LEU A 238 13.66 -19.66 -15.83
N GLY A 239 12.57 -20.21 -16.40
CA GLY A 239 12.61 -20.98 -17.64
C GLY A 239 12.96 -20.17 -18.89
N ASN A 240 12.77 -18.84 -18.89
CA ASN A 240 13.17 -17.95 -19.99
C ASN A 240 14.30 -16.98 -19.59
N ALA A 241 14.98 -17.25 -18.45
CA ALA A 241 16.12 -16.46 -18.01
C ALA A 241 17.30 -16.60 -19.00
N LYS A 242 17.89 -15.46 -19.37
CA LYS A 242 19.13 -15.43 -20.15
C LYS A 242 20.32 -15.80 -19.29
N GLU A 243 21.45 -16.15 -19.94
CA GLU A 243 22.69 -16.42 -19.21
C GLU A 243 23.04 -15.25 -18.29
N GLY A 244 23.40 -15.59 -17.04
CA GLY A 244 23.73 -14.60 -16.01
C GLY A 244 22.53 -14.00 -15.27
N GLN A 245 21.31 -14.16 -15.76
CA GLN A 245 20.11 -13.73 -15.03
C GLN A 245 19.69 -14.71 -13.95
N VAL A 246 18.97 -14.21 -12.97
CA VAL A 246 18.33 -14.95 -11.88
C VAL A 246 16.86 -14.55 -11.78
N HIS A 247 16.05 -15.46 -11.30
CA HIS A 247 14.67 -15.15 -10.93
C HIS A 247 14.65 -14.51 -9.54
N VAL A 248 13.97 -13.38 -9.41
CA VAL A 248 13.84 -12.63 -8.15
C VAL A 248 12.47 -12.94 -7.54
N VAL A 249 12.46 -13.45 -6.31
CA VAL A 249 11.25 -13.58 -5.50
C VAL A 249 11.29 -12.57 -4.35
N SER A 250 10.14 -11.96 -4.07
CA SER A 250 10.03 -10.88 -3.11
C SER A 250 9.00 -11.19 -2.03
N PRO A 251 9.35 -12.06 -1.04
CA PRO A 251 8.44 -12.43 0.02
C PRO A 251 8.25 -11.31 1.03
N HIS A 252 7.15 -11.42 1.79
CA HIS A 252 6.93 -10.59 2.97
C HIS A 252 8.11 -10.72 3.96
N PRO A 253 8.58 -9.61 4.54
CA PRO A 253 9.67 -9.66 5.49
C PRO A 253 9.25 -10.34 6.79
N TYR A 254 10.14 -11.17 7.31
CA TYR A 254 9.91 -11.88 8.57
C TYR A 254 9.96 -10.95 9.80
N MET A 255 10.79 -9.90 9.74
CA MET A 255 11.10 -9.02 10.88
C MET A 255 10.22 -7.77 10.96
N ARG A 256 9.38 -7.51 9.96
CA ARG A 256 8.49 -6.35 9.90
C ARG A 256 7.26 -6.66 9.04
N LEU A 257 6.23 -5.83 9.11
CA LEU A 257 5.04 -5.97 8.28
C LEU A 257 5.16 -5.04 7.06
N HIS A 258 5.39 -5.61 5.87
CA HIS A 258 5.59 -4.85 4.63
C HIS A 258 6.64 -3.73 4.79
N SER A 259 6.27 -2.46 4.57
CA SER A 259 7.13 -1.30 4.77
C SER A 259 7.06 -0.69 6.19
N GLN A 260 6.18 -1.21 7.05
CA GLN A 260 6.07 -0.74 8.42
C GLN A 260 7.30 -1.18 9.23
N MET A 261 7.72 -0.34 10.15
CA MET A 261 8.92 -0.58 10.99
C MET A 261 10.23 -0.74 10.21
N ALA A 262 10.26 -0.46 8.90
CA ALA A 262 11.49 -0.46 8.12
C ALA A 262 12.49 0.60 8.62
N ASN A 263 12.00 1.65 9.27
CA ASN A 263 12.79 2.69 9.93
C ASN A 263 13.23 2.32 11.36
N ALA A 264 12.77 1.22 11.93
CA ALA A 264 13.12 0.81 13.28
C ALA A 264 14.55 0.25 13.34
N GLU A 265 15.48 1.05 13.80
CA GLU A 265 16.90 0.70 13.88
C GLU A 265 17.17 -0.58 14.68
N PRO A 266 16.54 -0.84 15.84
CA PRO A 266 16.75 -2.08 16.58
C PRO A 266 16.41 -3.32 15.76
N LEU A 267 15.32 -3.29 14.98
CA LEU A 267 14.94 -4.41 14.11
C LEU A 267 15.92 -4.55 12.95
N ARG A 268 16.29 -3.46 12.30
CA ARG A 268 17.23 -3.47 11.17
C ARG A 268 18.59 -4.05 11.53
N LYS A 269 19.10 -3.78 12.72
CA LYS A 269 20.36 -4.37 13.22
C LYS A 269 20.34 -5.89 13.26
N THR A 270 19.18 -6.54 13.34
CA THR A 270 19.06 -7.98 13.41
C THR A 270 19.17 -8.69 12.05
N TYR A 271 18.85 -8.00 10.96
CA TYR A 271 18.79 -8.64 9.63
C TYR A 271 19.60 -7.93 8.53
N ALA A 272 19.79 -6.63 8.62
CA ALA A 272 20.45 -5.87 7.57
C ALA A 272 21.91 -6.29 7.36
N VAL A 273 22.38 -6.22 6.13
CA VAL A 273 23.76 -6.42 5.74
C VAL A 273 24.36 -5.10 5.29
N GLN A 274 25.37 -4.61 6.00
CA GLN A 274 25.94 -3.29 5.72
C GLN A 274 24.85 -2.20 5.55
N THR A 275 23.86 -2.20 6.45
CA THR A 275 22.70 -1.29 6.50
C THR A 275 21.65 -1.44 5.37
N ARG A 276 21.75 -2.44 4.51
CA ARG A 276 20.87 -2.71 3.37
C ARG A 276 20.03 -3.95 3.58
N GLU A 277 18.98 -4.10 2.77
CA GLU A 277 18.19 -5.34 2.76
C GLU A 277 19.08 -6.52 2.36
N PRO A 278 18.87 -7.69 2.99
CA PRO A 278 19.59 -8.91 2.64
C PRO A 278 19.07 -9.49 1.32
N LEU A 279 19.97 -9.98 0.51
CA LEU A 279 19.70 -10.82 -0.66
C LEU A 279 20.10 -12.24 -0.36
N LEU A 280 19.15 -13.15 -0.28
CA LEU A 280 19.45 -14.58 -0.18
C LEU A 280 19.86 -15.10 -1.56
N ILE A 281 21.05 -15.69 -1.66
CA ILE A 281 21.63 -16.23 -2.89
C ILE A 281 22.18 -17.64 -2.66
N ASN A 282 21.97 -18.55 -3.63
CA ASN A 282 22.48 -19.90 -3.55
C ASN A 282 24.02 -19.94 -3.54
N THR A 283 24.61 -20.87 -2.78
CA THR A 283 26.05 -21.05 -2.64
C THR A 283 26.76 -21.25 -4.00
N GLN A 284 26.16 -21.98 -4.93
CA GLN A 284 26.73 -22.21 -6.25
C GLN A 284 26.73 -20.94 -7.09
N ASP A 285 25.63 -20.17 -7.04
CA ASP A 285 25.50 -18.91 -7.77
C ASP A 285 26.44 -17.83 -7.24
N ALA A 286 26.58 -17.76 -5.92
CA ALA A 286 27.52 -16.86 -5.27
C ALA A 286 28.97 -17.19 -5.67
N LYS A 287 29.34 -18.48 -5.62
CA LYS A 287 30.69 -18.94 -6.03
C LYS A 287 31.01 -18.60 -7.50
N LYS A 288 30.08 -18.86 -8.42
CA LYS A 288 30.25 -18.56 -9.85
C LYS A 288 30.48 -17.06 -10.12
N ARG A 289 30.00 -16.18 -9.25
CA ARG A 289 30.08 -14.72 -9.38
C ARG A 289 31.11 -14.06 -8.48
N GLY A 290 31.88 -14.86 -7.73
CA GLY A 290 32.88 -14.35 -6.78
C GLY A 290 32.27 -13.56 -5.60
N ILE A 291 31.02 -13.87 -5.23
CA ILE A 291 30.28 -13.23 -4.14
C ILE A 291 30.47 -14.05 -2.87
N ARG A 292 30.75 -13.40 -1.75
CA ARG A 292 30.87 -13.99 -0.41
C ARG A 292 29.71 -13.49 0.47
N ASP A 293 29.43 -14.22 1.52
CA ASP A 293 28.49 -13.75 2.54
C ASP A 293 28.89 -12.39 3.09
N GLY A 294 27.94 -11.46 3.19
CA GLY A 294 28.18 -10.08 3.60
C GLY A 294 28.68 -9.13 2.50
N ASP A 295 29.02 -9.58 1.29
CA ASP A 295 29.39 -8.70 0.18
C ASP A 295 28.19 -7.85 -0.27
N LEU A 296 28.47 -6.66 -0.80
CA LEU A 296 27.46 -5.88 -1.51
C LEU A 296 27.29 -6.42 -2.93
N VAL A 297 26.03 -6.46 -3.37
CA VAL A 297 25.61 -6.95 -4.68
C VAL A 297 24.72 -5.93 -5.34
N GLU A 298 24.92 -5.71 -6.62
CA GLU A 298 24.02 -4.93 -7.47
C GLU A 298 23.10 -5.91 -8.23
N LEU A 299 21.78 -5.75 -8.06
CA LEU A 299 20.73 -6.35 -8.89
C LEU A 299 20.25 -5.31 -9.88
N TYR A 300 20.09 -5.68 -11.16
CA TYR A 300 19.69 -4.74 -12.20
C TYR A 300 18.99 -5.42 -13.38
N ASN A 301 18.13 -4.67 -14.03
CA ASN A 301 17.52 -4.98 -15.32
C ASN A 301 17.20 -3.67 -16.06
N GLU A 302 16.39 -3.74 -17.12
CA GLU A 302 16.02 -2.59 -17.94
C GLU A 302 15.19 -1.53 -17.21
N ARG A 303 14.54 -1.89 -16.08
CA ARG A 303 13.73 -0.97 -15.27
C ARG A 303 14.59 -0.16 -14.28
N GLY A 304 15.66 -0.75 -13.78
CA GLY A 304 16.53 -0.05 -12.83
C GLY A 304 17.54 -0.97 -12.14
N ALA A 305 18.08 -0.46 -11.04
CA ALA A 305 19.10 -1.15 -10.25
C ALA A 305 18.96 -0.88 -8.75
N LEU A 306 19.42 -1.83 -7.95
CA LEU A 306 19.48 -1.70 -6.49
C LEU A 306 20.71 -2.38 -5.92
N VAL A 307 21.18 -1.88 -4.78
CA VAL A 307 22.29 -2.43 -4.02
C VAL A 307 21.77 -3.08 -2.75
N VAL A 308 22.18 -4.32 -2.53
CA VAL A 308 21.78 -5.20 -1.43
C VAL A 308 22.97 -5.87 -0.79
N GLY A 309 22.80 -6.49 0.38
CA GLY A 309 23.86 -7.26 1.01
C GLY A 309 23.63 -8.77 0.87
N ALA A 310 24.62 -9.50 0.41
CA ALA A 310 24.51 -10.93 0.19
C ALA A 310 24.37 -11.73 1.50
N ARG A 311 23.44 -12.71 1.49
CA ARG A 311 23.35 -13.83 2.42
C ARG A 311 23.45 -15.12 1.62
N VAL A 312 24.59 -15.78 1.71
CA VAL A 312 24.87 -17.00 0.96
C VAL A 312 24.32 -18.20 1.69
N SER A 313 23.49 -19.01 1.03
CA SER A 313 22.83 -20.15 1.68
C SER A 313 22.30 -21.17 0.66
N ASP A 314 22.31 -22.44 1.03
CA ASP A 314 21.69 -23.53 0.25
C ASP A 314 20.17 -23.65 0.49
N ARG A 315 19.58 -22.75 1.29
CA ARG A 315 18.12 -22.68 1.53
C ARG A 315 17.33 -22.12 0.36
N ILE A 316 17.98 -21.65 -0.68
CA ILE A 316 17.38 -21.18 -1.93
C ILE A 316 17.98 -21.97 -3.10
N MET A 317 17.15 -22.28 -4.09
CA MET A 317 17.61 -23.06 -5.26
C MET A 317 18.55 -22.24 -6.17
N PRO A 318 19.45 -22.88 -6.92
CA PRO A 318 20.26 -22.20 -7.92
C PRO A 318 19.39 -21.48 -8.98
N GLY A 319 19.85 -20.34 -9.43
CA GLY A 319 19.14 -19.49 -10.40
C GLY A 319 18.05 -18.61 -9.79
N VAL A 320 17.77 -18.72 -8.48
CA VAL A 320 16.79 -17.91 -7.77
C VAL A 320 17.46 -17.09 -6.67
N VAL A 321 17.02 -15.86 -6.50
CA VAL A 321 17.38 -15.01 -5.36
C VAL A 321 16.15 -14.49 -4.67
N SER A 322 16.25 -14.22 -3.36
CA SER A 322 15.15 -13.70 -2.57
C SER A 322 15.57 -12.42 -1.88
N ILE A 323 14.72 -11.39 -2.00
CA ILE A 323 14.86 -10.09 -1.33
C ILE A 323 13.53 -9.68 -0.76
N TYR A 324 13.49 -9.22 0.50
CA TYR A 324 12.25 -8.79 1.13
C TYR A 324 11.68 -7.53 0.47
N GLU A 325 10.35 -7.49 0.35
CA GLU A 325 9.62 -6.29 -0.06
C GLU A 325 9.64 -5.19 1.01
N GLY A 326 9.21 -3.99 0.65
CA GLY A 326 8.84 -2.93 1.59
C GLY A 326 10.02 -2.10 2.12
N ALA A 327 11.24 -2.25 1.63
CA ALA A 327 12.34 -1.34 1.94
C ALA A 327 11.99 0.09 1.50
N TRP A 328 12.45 1.10 2.25
CA TRP A 328 12.27 2.48 1.84
C TRP A 328 13.37 2.88 0.84
N PRO A 329 12.99 3.40 -0.33
CA PRO A 329 13.96 3.77 -1.35
C PRO A 329 14.89 4.92 -0.92
N GLN A 330 16.14 4.80 -1.36
CA GLN A 330 17.12 5.86 -1.34
C GLN A 330 18.00 5.73 -2.57
N LEU A 331 18.02 6.74 -3.42
CA LEU A 331 18.90 6.73 -4.59
C LEU A 331 20.32 7.08 -4.19
N ASP A 332 21.29 6.39 -4.81
CA ASP A 332 22.71 6.72 -4.75
C ASP A 332 23.10 7.75 -5.84
N SER A 333 24.36 8.13 -5.88
CA SER A 333 24.91 9.07 -6.87
C SER A 333 24.78 8.59 -8.32
N LYS A 334 24.49 7.31 -8.54
CA LYS A 334 24.31 6.67 -9.86
C LYS A 334 22.86 6.39 -10.22
N GLY A 335 21.92 6.82 -9.37
CA GLY A 335 20.49 6.60 -9.57
C GLY A 335 20.01 5.18 -9.22
N ARG A 336 20.85 4.34 -8.56
CA ARG A 336 20.45 3.02 -8.07
C ARG A 336 19.82 3.15 -6.68
N CYS A 337 18.90 2.26 -6.34
CA CYS A 337 18.41 2.19 -4.97
C CYS A 337 19.47 1.62 -4.03
N ASN A 338 20.08 2.46 -3.18
CA ASN A 338 21.15 2.08 -2.27
C ASN A 338 20.68 1.35 -1.00
N ASN A 339 19.39 1.05 -0.87
CA ASN A 339 18.80 0.46 0.33
C ASN A 339 18.04 -0.85 0.08
N GLY A 340 18.07 -1.35 -1.15
CA GLY A 340 17.49 -2.65 -1.49
C GLY A 340 15.97 -2.66 -1.71
N GLN A 341 15.37 -1.55 -2.17
CA GLN A 341 13.95 -1.55 -2.56
C GLN A 341 13.78 -2.29 -3.89
N VAL A 342 13.19 -3.48 -3.82
CA VAL A 342 13.06 -4.42 -4.95
C VAL A 342 12.23 -3.85 -6.11
N ASN A 343 11.31 -2.94 -5.84
CA ASN A 343 10.42 -2.40 -6.86
C ASN A 343 11.09 -1.46 -7.88
N PHE A 344 12.38 -1.22 -7.77
CA PHE A 344 13.16 -0.62 -8.86
C PHE A 344 13.39 -1.58 -10.03
N ILE A 345 13.22 -2.90 -9.82
CA ILE A 345 13.42 -3.91 -10.86
C ILE A 345 12.17 -4.75 -11.16
N THR A 346 11.10 -4.66 -10.36
CA THR A 346 9.83 -5.35 -10.62
C THR A 346 9.02 -4.63 -11.69
N SER A 347 8.13 -5.35 -12.37
CA SER A 347 7.32 -4.81 -13.47
C SER A 347 5.99 -4.25 -12.97
N SER A 348 5.59 -3.08 -13.49
CA SER A 348 4.24 -2.51 -13.33
C SER A 348 3.18 -3.19 -14.22
N ARG A 349 3.58 -4.17 -15.04
CA ARG A 349 2.66 -4.90 -15.93
C ARG A 349 1.57 -5.60 -15.10
N PRO A 350 0.29 -5.44 -15.47
CA PRO A 350 -0.81 -6.12 -14.79
C PRO A 350 -0.80 -7.64 -15.05
N ALA A 351 -1.31 -8.41 -14.10
CA ALA A 351 -1.41 -9.87 -14.19
C ALA A 351 -2.35 -10.33 -15.31
N SER A 352 -3.46 -9.64 -15.50
CA SER A 352 -4.44 -9.92 -16.55
C SER A 352 -5.32 -8.71 -16.84
N GLY A 353 -6.03 -8.74 -17.97
CA GLY A 353 -7.05 -7.75 -18.30
C GLY A 353 -8.28 -7.79 -17.37
N LEU A 354 -8.45 -8.85 -16.58
CA LEU A 354 -9.55 -8.97 -15.63
C LEU A 354 -9.30 -8.14 -14.35
N THR A 355 -8.39 -8.60 -13.50
CA THR A 355 -8.15 -8.01 -12.16
C THR A 355 -7.05 -6.97 -12.15
N GLN A 356 -6.08 -7.11 -13.05
CA GLN A 356 -4.93 -6.22 -13.19
C GLN A 356 -4.12 -6.07 -11.90
N ALA A 357 -3.94 -7.17 -11.16
CA ALA A 357 -3.06 -7.20 -10.00
C ALA A 357 -1.59 -7.01 -10.43
N ALA A 358 -0.75 -6.59 -9.50
CA ALA A 358 0.68 -6.50 -9.72
C ALA A 358 1.33 -7.88 -9.92
N THR A 359 2.39 -7.94 -10.74
CA THR A 359 3.14 -9.17 -11.06
C THR A 359 4.55 -9.15 -10.47
N ALA A 360 4.70 -8.69 -9.23
CA ALA A 360 5.99 -8.46 -8.58
C ALA A 360 6.92 -9.69 -8.55
N ASP A 361 6.35 -10.90 -8.39
CA ASP A 361 7.12 -12.14 -8.26
C ASP A 361 7.51 -12.80 -9.59
N THR A 362 7.15 -12.19 -10.71
CA THR A 362 7.64 -12.58 -12.04
C THR A 362 8.70 -11.58 -12.50
N CYS A 363 9.90 -11.67 -11.97
CA CYS A 363 10.97 -10.72 -12.21
C CYS A 363 12.28 -11.43 -12.53
N LEU A 364 12.92 -11.07 -13.62
CA LEU A 364 14.28 -11.46 -13.96
C LEU A 364 15.24 -10.28 -13.80
N ALA A 365 16.40 -10.53 -13.21
CA ALA A 365 17.46 -9.56 -13.06
C ALA A 365 18.83 -10.17 -13.25
N SER A 366 19.79 -9.37 -13.68
CA SER A 366 21.21 -9.70 -13.61
C SER A 366 21.76 -9.26 -12.26
N LEU A 367 22.83 -9.94 -11.79
CA LEU A 367 23.48 -9.56 -10.55
C LEU A 367 25.00 -9.64 -10.68
N ARG A 368 25.68 -8.74 -9.97
CA ARG A 368 27.15 -8.71 -9.88
C ARG A 368 27.58 -8.21 -8.51
N LYS A 369 28.82 -8.53 -8.12
CA LYS A 369 29.44 -7.93 -6.94
C LYS A 369 29.50 -6.41 -7.12
N CYS A 370 29.08 -5.66 -6.11
CA CYS A 370 29.10 -4.21 -6.08
C CYS A 370 30.34 -3.74 -5.31
N THR A 371 31.23 -3.02 -5.97
CA THR A 371 32.48 -2.48 -5.36
C THR A 371 32.46 -0.96 -5.25
N ASP A 372 31.42 -0.30 -5.73
CA ASP A 372 31.30 1.13 -5.92
C ASP A 372 29.98 1.68 -5.32
N ALA A 373 29.46 1.02 -4.29
CA ALA A 373 28.29 1.48 -3.57
C ALA A 373 28.59 2.74 -2.75
N ASP A 374 27.65 3.69 -2.78
CA ASP A 374 27.69 4.83 -1.86
C ASP A 374 27.57 4.36 -0.40
N PRO A 375 28.03 5.13 0.59
CA PRO A 375 27.85 4.81 2.01
C PRO A 375 26.38 4.51 2.34
N GLY A 376 26.18 3.54 3.22
CA GLY A 376 24.93 2.85 3.43
C GLY A 376 23.68 3.66 3.75
N GLY A 377 22.56 2.99 3.51
CA GLY A 377 21.17 3.42 3.47
C GLY A 377 20.50 4.00 4.71
N SER A 378 21.20 4.49 5.72
CA SER A 378 20.58 5.07 6.92
C SER A 378 19.79 6.36 6.63
N LYS A 379 20.14 7.10 5.60
CA LYS A 379 19.45 8.34 5.21
C LYS A 379 18.02 8.12 4.76
N ALA A 380 17.66 6.92 4.27
CA ALA A 380 16.27 6.58 3.91
C ALA A 380 15.31 6.69 5.09
N TYR A 381 15.82 6.61 6.32
CA TYR A 381 15.04 6.55 7.56
C TYR A 381 15.15 7.80 8.42
N GLN A 382 15.88 8.82 7.97
CA GLN A 382 16.02 10.11 8.65
C GLN A 382 14.97 11.09 8.13
N ALA A 383 14.57 12.04 8.95
CA ALA A 383 13.72 13.14 8.49
C ALA A 383 14.41 13.90 7.35
N PRO A 384 13.69 14.25 6.27
CA PRO A 384 14.24 15.08 5.20
C PRO A 384 14.43 16.53 5.68
N ARG A 385 15.15 17.33 4.91
CA ARG A 385 15.11 18.78 5.09
C ARG A 385 13.70 19.29 4.73
N ILE A 386 13.08 19.97 5.66
CA ILE A 386 11.75 20.54 5.50
C ILE A 386 11.92 22.01 5.08
N ILE A 387 11.14 22.45 4.11
CA ILE A 387 10.97 23.87 3.78
C ILE A 387 9.81 24.37 4.64
N GLN A 388 10.10 25.25 5.59
CA GLN A 388 9.04 25.84 6.42
C GLN A 388 8.20 26.80 5.58
N LYS A 389 6.90 26.91 5.91
CA LYS A 389 5.98 27.85 5.24
C LYS A 389 6.51 29.29 5.24
N THR A 390 7.22 29.68 6.30
CA THR A 390 7.86 30.99 6.44
C THR A 390 9.01 31.24 5.45
N ASP A 391 9.60 30.16 4.91
CA ASP A 391 10.71 30.24 3.94
C ASP A 391 10.21 30.35 2.50
N LEU A 392 8.91 30.12 2.29
CA LEU A 392 8.25 30.27 1.00
C LEU A 392 7.86 31.74 0.82
N LYS A 393 8.44 32.40 -0.17
CA LYS A 393 7.91 33.66 -0.67
C LYS A 393 6.62 33.37 -1.44
N ILE A 394 5.51 33.39 -0.73
CA ILE A 394 4.18 33.23 -1.33
C ILE A 394 3.84 34.56 -2.00
N ASP A 395 3.83 34.58 -3.32
CA ASP A 395 3.26 35.70 -4.07
C ASP A 395 1.73 35.59 -3.97
N GLU A 396 1.13 36.37 -3.07
CA GLU A 396 -0.31 36.41 -2.83
C GLU A 396 -1.11 36.73 -4.10
N ALA A 397 -0.52 37.42 -5.07
CA ALA A 397 -1.13 37.70 -6.36
C ALA A 397 -1.27 36.45 -7.25
N VAL A 398 -0.41 35.44 -7.09
CA VAL A 398 -0.50 34.16 -7.83
C VAL A 398 -1.51 33.22 -7.20
N PHE A 399 -1.69 33.27 -5.89
CA PHE A 399 -2.65 32.43 -5.15
C PHE A 399 -4.01 33.09 -4.94
N GLY A 400 -4.30 34.22 -5.62
CA GLY A 400 -5.52 34.99 -5.54
C GLY A 400 -6.63 34.40 -4.69
N LEU A 401 -6.78 34.91 -3.45
CA LEU A 401 -7.89 34.59 -2.55
C LEU A 401 -9.25 34.74 -3.23
N ASP A 402 -9.36 35.64 -4.23
CA ASP A 402 -10.52 35.82 -5.10
C ASP A 402 -10.86 34.58 -5.95
N ARG A 403 -9.87 33.81 -6.34
CA ARG A 403 -10.09 32.56 -7.11
C ARG A 403 -10.65 31.44 -6.23
N ALA A 404 -10.29 31.40 -4.96
CA ALA A 404 -10.86 30.48 -3.98
C ALA A 404 -12.31 30.84 -3.66
N ALA A 405 -12.64 32.13 -3.57
CA ALA A 405 -14.01 32.61 -3.39
C ALA A 405 -14.89 32.27 -4.60
N ALA A 406 -14.40 32.49 -5.82
CA ALA A 406 -15.12 32.13 -7.06
C ALA A 406 -15.30 30.60 -7.26
N LEU A 407 -14.36 29.79 -6.78
CA LEU A 407 -14.49 28.34 -6.78
C LEU A 407 -15.50 27.86 -5.73
N ARG A 408 -15.60 28.54 -4.58
CA ARG A 408 -16.63 28.28 -3.54
C ARG A 408 -18.03 28.56 -4.07
N GLU A 409 -18.24 29.72 -4.73
CA GLU A 409 -19.52 30.04 -5.35
C GLU A 409 -19.94 29.04 -6.43
N LYS A 410 -19.01 28.62 -7.28
CA LYS A 410 -19.27 27.58 -8.30
C LYS A 410 -19.60 26.22 -7.70
N ALA A 411 -18.91 25.83 -6.64
CA ALA A 411 -19.16 24.55 -5.95
C ALA A 411 -20.54 24.56 -5.27
N MET A 412 -20.91 25.67 -4.62
CA MET A 412 -22.22 25.81 -3.98
C MET A 412 -23.36 25.87 -4.99
N ALA A 413 -23.19 26.53 -6.14
CA ALA A 413 -24.18 26.56 -7.22
C ALA A 413 -24.36 25.20 -7.93
N SER A 414 -23.42 24.28 -7.84
CA SER A 414 -23.55 22.93 -8.41
C SER A 414 -24.17 21.92 -7.46
N MET A 415 -24.42 22.29 -6.20
CA MET A 415 -25.03 21.46 -5.16
C MET A 415 -26.49 21.85 -4.86
N SER A 416 -26.97 22.98 -5.40
CA SER A 416 -28.37 23.39 -5.44
C SER A 416 -29.05 22.88 -6.74
#